data_af367aae4cbd945dfda6b787ebe33e29
#
_entry.id   af367aae4cbd945dfda6b787ebe33e29
#
_cell.length_a   1.000
_cell.length_b   1.000
_cell.length_c   1.000
_cell.angle_alpha   90.00
_cell.angle_beta   90.00
_cell.angle_gamma   90.00
#
_symmetry.space_group_name_H-M   'P 1'
#
loop_
_entity.id
_entity.type
_entity.pdbx_description
1 polymer ?
#
loop_
_entity_poly.entity_id
_entity_poly.type
_entity_poly.pdbx_seq_one_letter_code
_entity_poly.pdbx_strand_id
1 'polypeptide(L)'
;PASFPDSIKEDLTAKYTATINTKLIPQYKKMADFLNKEYLPASRTTSGIGSLPFGKELYATYVKQWTTTEMTPEQIHELGLKEVARLTAEMEKVKTQVGFKGTLIEFFEEVRNKKELKPFTKPEEVIANFQSIYTRIKPNVDKLFALQPQTKFEIRRTEAFREQTASAEYNQGTADGTRPGIFYVPIPDVANYNMYGDEDLFLHEAIPGHHFQISLQQENESLPDFRKFNWFGAYGEGWALYTESLGKELGLYQDPYQYFGMLGNEMHRAVRLVVDTGLHSKGWTREQAIKYSLANEAESEASIIPEIERYMAIPGQALSYKIGQLKIMELRKKAE
;
A
#
# COMPACT_ATOMS: atom_id res chain seq x y z
N PRO A 1 26.77 -17.03 10.82
CA PRO A 1 27.25 -17.21 9.45
C PRO A 1 27.90 -18.59 9.27
N ALA A 2 27.80 -19.16 8.07
CA ALA A 2 28.41 -20.46 7.76
C ALA A 2 29.92 -20.49 8.00
N SER A 3 30.59 -19.35 7.86
CA SER A 3 32.02 -19.15 8.05
C SER A 3 32.49 -19.22 9.52
N PHE A 4 31.57 -19.20 10.49
CA PHE A 4 32.01 -19.28 11.91
C PHE A 4 32.38 -20.71 12.28
N PRO A 5 33.47 -20.90 13.09
CA PRO A 5 33.77 -22.19 13.71
C PRO A 5 32.60 -22.71 14.57
N ASP A 6 32.45 -24.02 14.66
CA ASP A 6 31.31 -24.63 15.36
C ASP A 6 31.26 -24.26 16.84
N SER A 7 32.41 -24.17 17.51
CA SER A 7 32.48 -23.70 18.92
C SER A 7 31.94 -22.29 19.10
N ILE A 8 32.16 -21.38 18.13
CA ILE A 8 31.62 -20.03 18.15
C ILE A 8 30.10 -20.07 17.89
N LYS A 9 29.63 -20.92 16.97
CA LYS A 9 28.19 -21.09 16.71
C LYS A 9 27.47 -21.60 17.96
N GLU A 10 28.02 -22.59 18.64
CA GLU A 10 27.44 -23.16 19.88
C GLU A 10 27.36 -22.09 20.99
N ASP A 11 28.46 -21.38 21.25
CA ASP A 11 28.52 -20.32 22.27
C ASP A 11 27.51 -19.18 21.96
N LEU A 12 27.48 -18.70 20.70
CA LEU A 12 26.52 -17.69 20.29
C LEU A 12 25.08 -18.18 20.39
N THR A 13 24.80 -19.42 19.96
CA THR A 13 23.45 -20.00 20.06
C THR A 13 23.00 -20.07 21.52
N ALA A 14 23.86 -20.53 22.42
CA ALA A 14 23.56 -20.57 23.84
C ALA A 14 23.27 -19.15 24.41
N LYS A 15 24.11 -18.18 24.10
CA LYS A 15 23.95 -16.77 24.54
C LYS A 15 22.68 -16.14 23.99
N TYR A 16 22.38 -16.30 22.71
CA TYR A 16 21.14 -15.80 22.10
C TYR A 16 19.92 -16.47 22.72
N THR A 17 19.92 -17.78 22.86
CA THR A 17 18.82 -18.52 23.47
C THR A 17 18.59 -18.07 24.92
N ALA A 18 19.66 -17.94 25.71
CA ALA A 18 19.57 -17.43 27.07
C ALA A 18 18.99 -15.99 27.10
N THR A 19 19.47 -15.11 26.24
CA THR A 19 18.99 -13.71 26.15
C THR A 19 17.52 -13.67 25.75
N ILE A 20 17.11 -14.43 24.75
CA ILE A 20 15.71 -14.51 24.33
C ILE A 20 14.83 -14.97 25.49
N ASN A 21 15.18 -16.08 26.14
CA ASN A 21 14.37 -16.66 27.20
C ASN A 21 14.34 -15.82 28.48
N THR A 22 15.46 -15.22 28.87
CA THR A 22 15.57 -14.51 30.17
C THR A 22 15.35 -13.01 30.07
N LYS A 23 15.47 -12.40 28.90
CA LYS A 23 15.29 -10.97 28.69
C LYS A 23 14.11 -10.64 27.78
N LEU A 24 14.10 -11.19 26.57
CA LEU A 24 13.15 -10.77 25.55
C LEU A 24 11.73 -11.25 25.86
N ILE A 25 11.55 -12.55 26.02
CA ILE A 25 10.23 -13.17 26.31
C ILE A 25 9.56 -12.56 27.55
N PRO A 26 10.26 -12.38 28.70
CA PRO A 26 9.65 -11.74 29.86
C PRO A 26 9.18 -10.30 29.61
N GLN A 27 9.89 -9.51 28.79
CA GLN A 27 9.47 -8.14 28.47
C GLN A 27 8.21 -8.14 27.58
N TYR A 28 8.10 -9.03 26.59
CA TYR A 28 6.87 -9.18 25.83
C TYR A 28 5.68 -9.60 26.69
N LYS A 29 5.88 -10.53 27.64
CA LYS A 29 4.84 -10.92 28.60
C LYS A 29 4.41 -9.73 29.46
N LYS A 30 5.38 -8.94 29.98
CA LYS A 30 5.10 -7.74 30.77
C LYS A 30 4.31 -6.72 29.95
N MET A 31 4.67 -6.50 28.70
CA MET A 31 3.95 -5.59 27.80
C MET A 31 2.52 -6.10 27.54
N ALA A 32 2.34 -7.39 27.27
CA ALA A 32 1.02 -7.99 27.08
C ALA A 32 0.16 -7.84 28.36
N ASP A 33 0.72 -8.07 29.53
CA ASP A 33 0.05 -7.87 30.80
C ASP A 33 -0.41 -6.42 31.01
N PHE A 34 0.48 -5.44 30.74
CA PHE A 34 0.15 -4.01 30.80
C PHE A 34 -0.98 -3.65 29.84
N LEU A 35 -0.87 -4.08 28.58
CA LEU A 35 -1.89 -3.81 27.57
C LEU A 35 -3.25 -4.37 27.99
N ASN A 36 -3.31 -5.60 28.47
CA ASN A 36 -4.57 -6.25 28.83
C ASN A 36 -5.16 -5.75 30.15
N LYS A 37 -4.33 -5.47 31.16
CA LYS A 37 -4.81 -5.18 32.53
C LYS A 37 -4.97 -3.70 32.82
N GLU A 38 -4.22 -2.84 32.16
CA GLU A 38 -4.18 -1.41 32.44
C GLU A 38 -4.60 -0.56 31.24
N TYR A 39 -3.96 -0.74 30.07
CA TYR A 39 -4.15 0.12 28.91
C TYR A 39 -5.53 -0.08 28.27
N LEU A 40 -5.89 -1.32 27.96
CA LEU A 40 -7.14 -1.64 27.27
C LEU A 40 -8.38 -1.24 28.10
N PRO A 41 -8.46 -1.52 29.43
CA PRO A 41 -9.58 -1.06 30.25
C PRO A 41 -9.70 0.47 30.35
N ALA A 42 -8.59 1.20 30.24
CA ALA A 42 -8.57 2.66 30.28
C ALA A 42 -8.73 3.31 28.89
N SER A 43 -8.79 2.51 27.83
CA SER A 43 -8.90 3.03 26.47
C SER A 43 -10.27 3.65 26.21
N ARG A 44 -10.30 4.67 25.36
CA ARG A 44 -11.55 5.29 24.91
C ARG A 44 -12.41 4.30 24.11
N THR A 45 -13.71 4.51 24.14
CA THR A 45 -14.68 3.70 23.38
C THR A 45 -15.07 4.33 22.03
N THR A 46 -14.59 5.55 21.74
CA THR A 46 -14.86 6.27 20.50
C THR A 46 -13.80 5.95 19.44
N SER A 47 -14.23 5.86 18.18
CA SER A 47 -13.35 5.44 17.07
C SER A 47 -12.39 6.54 16.61
N GLY A 48 -12.87 7.78 16.48
CA GLY A 48 -12.07 8.90 15.94
C GLY A 48 -11.43 9.77 17.03
N ILE A 49 -10.32 10.43 16.71
CA ILE A 49 -9.65 11.38 17.63
C ILE A 49 -10.45 12.69 17.81
N GLY A 50 -11.36 13.02 16.90
CA GLY A 50 -12.22 14.20 17.01
C GLY A 50 -13.07 14.27 18.28
N SER A 51 -13.23 13.15 19.00
CA SER A 51 -13.90 13.08 20.30
C SER A 51 -13.01 13.49 21.49
N LEU A 52 -11.70 13.61 21.28
CA LEU A 52 -10.77 14.03 22.31
C LEU A 52 -10.82 15.57 22.54
N PRO A 53 -10.46 16.05 23.74
CA PRO A 53 -10.15 17.48 23.89
C PRO A 53 -9.13 17.92 22.83
N PHE A 54 -9.40 19.01 22.12
CA PHE A 54 -8.58 19.49 20.98
C PHE A 54 -8.46 18.50 19.80
N GLY A 55 -9.30 17.45 19.77
CA GLY A 55 -9.20 16.38 18.75
C GLY A 55 -9.43 16.87 17.32
N LYS A 56 -10.28 17.87 17.11
CA LYS A 56 -10.53 18.47 15.78
C LYS A 56 -9.32 19.23 15.27
N GLU A 57 -8.70 20.06 16.09
CA GLU A 57 -7.50 20.81 15.77
C GLU A 57 -6.31 19.88 15.55
N LEU A 58 -6.19 18.85 16.38
CA LEU A 58 -5.17 17.81 16.24
C LEU A 58 -5.33 17.06 14.90
N TYR A 59 -6.56 16.68 14.55
CA TYR A 59 -6.80 16.00 13.28
C TYR A 59 -6.49 16.90 12.08
N ALA A 60 -6.88 18.19 12.12
CA ALA A 60 -6.53 19.13 11.08
C ALA A 60 -5.00 19.27 10.90
N THR A 61 -4.24 19.22 12.00
CA THR A 61 -2.78 19.21 11.98
C THR A 61 -2.24 17.93 11.30
N TYR A 62 -2.79 16.76 11.61
CA TYR A 62 -2.39 15.51 10.95
C TYR A 62 -2.76 15.50 9.47
N VAL A 63 -3.94 16.01 9.08
CA VAL A 63 -4.31 16.17 7.68
C VAL A 63 -3.26 16.99 6.94
N LYS A 64 -2.88 18.17 7.46
CA LYS A 64 -1.84 18.98 6.86
C LYS A 64 -0.48 18.28 6.79
N GLN A 65 -0.09 17.59 7.85
CA GLN A 65 1.18 16.86 7.91
C GLN A 65 1.24 15.76 6.85
N TRP A 66 0.18 14.96 6.74
CA TRP A 66 0.16 13.79 5.85
C TRP A 66 -0.10 14.13 4.39
N THR A 67 -0.91 15.16 4.13
CA THR A 67 -1.26 15.56 2.75
C THR A 67 -0.34 16.65 2.18
N THR A 68 0.39 17.38 3.05
CA THR A 68 1.19 18.55 2.69
C THR A 68 0.37 19.64 1.95
N THR A 69 -0.93 19.72 2.22
CA THR A 69 -1.87 20.70 1.65
C THR A 69 -2.57 21.51 2.74
N GLU A 70 -3.25 22.58 2.34
CA GLU A 70 -4.12 23.39 3.22
C GLU A 70 -5.60 22.93 3.15
N MET A 71 -5.88 21.74 2.58
CA MET A 71 -7.24 21.23 2.49
C MET A 71 -7.80 20.91 3.87
N THR A 72 -9.05 21.27 4.09
CA THR A 72 -9.78 20.89 5.32
C THR A 72 -10.27 19.45 5.25
N PRO A 73 -10.52 18.80 6.40
CA PRO A 73 -11.13 17.47 6.44
C PRO A 73 -12.43 17.38 5.63
N GLU A 74 -13.26 18.44 5.65
CA GLU A 74 -14.49 18.49 4.87
C GLU A 74 -14.25 18.47 3.37
N GLN A 75 -13.31 19.30 2.89
CA GLN A 75 -12.95 19.32 1.47
C GLN A 75 -12.40 17.98 1.00
N ILE A 76 -11.62 17.28 1.84
CA ILE A 76 -11.09 15.96 1.53
C ILE A 76 -12.21 14.91 1.50
N HIS A 77 -13.14 14.96 2.45
CA HIS A 77 -14.30 14.07 2.46
C HIS A 77 -15.12 14.17 1.19
N GLU A 78 -15.49 15.42 0.79
CA GLU A 78 -16.24 15.70 -0.42
C GLU A 78 -15.47 15.26 -1.70
N LEU A 79 -14.16 15.46 -1.71
CA LEU A 79 -13.30 14.97 -2.79
C LEU A 79 -13.34 13.45 -2.85
N GLY A 80 -13.25 12.77 -1.70
CA GLY A 80 -13.34 11.32 -1.60
C GLY A 80 -14.66 10.78 -2.17
N LEU A 81 -15.79 11.37 -1.81
CA LEU A 81 -17.11 11.00 -2.35
C LEU A 81 -17.16 11.15 -3.88
N LYS A 82 -16.59 12.21 -4.42
CA LYS A 82 -16.52 12.43 -5.89
C LYS A 82 -15.66 11.38 -6.59
N GLU A 83 -14.50 11.06 -6.02
CA GLU A 83 -13.60 10.05 -6.58
C GLU A 83 -14.21 8.65 -6.51
N VAL A 84 -14.87 8.27 -5.41
CA VAL A 84 -15.61 7.02 -5.30
C VAL A 84 -16.68 6.92 -6.40
N ALA A 85 -17.47 7.97 -6.60
CA ALA A 85 -18.49 7.99 -7.65
C ALA A 85 -17.88 7.89 -9.07
N ARG A 86 -16.77 8.57 -9.34
CA ARG A 86 -16.04 8.50 -10.60
C ARG A 86 -15.56 7.08 -10.88
N LEU A 87 -14.91 6.47 -9.89
CA LEU A 87 -14.34 5.13 -10.02
C LEU A 87 -15.42 4.05 -10.16
N THR A 88 -16.52 4.18 -9.41
CA THR A 88 -17.69 3.30 -9.59
C THR A 88 -18.18 3.32 -11.03
N ALA A 89 -18.28 4.51 -11.64
CA ALA A 89 -18.69 4.63 -13.03
C ALA A 89 -17.69 3.98 -14.02
N GLU A 90 -16.40 4.07 -13.76
CA GLU A 90 -15.37 3.39 -14.58
C GLU A 90 -15.42 1.86 -14.40
N MET A 91 -15.59 1.37 -13.19
CA MET A 91 -15.73 -0.06 -12.89
C MET A 91 -16.99 -0.66 -13.59
N GLU A 92 -18.11 0.07 -13.61
CA GLU A 92 -19.32 -0.32 -14.31
C GLU A 92 -19.09 -0.44 -15.83
N LYS A 93 -18.25 0.41 -16.43
CA LYS A 93 -17.86 0.30 -17.83
C LYS A 93 -17.09 -1.00 -18.09
N VAL A 94 -16.11 -1.32 -17.24
CA VAL A 94 -15.34 -2.58 -17.37
C VAL A 94 -16.26 -3.78 -17.20
N LYS A 95 -17.13 -3.80 -16.19
CA LYS A 95 -18.14 -4.84 -15.99
C LYS A 95 -18.98 -5.06 -17.25
N THR A 96 -19.44 -3.97 -17.88
CA THR A 96 -20.21 -4.02 -19.12
C THR A 96 -19.37 -4.53 -20.30
N GLN A 97 -18.12 -4.11 -20.40
CA GLN A 97 -17.18 -4.53 -21.46
C GLN A 97 -16.95 -6.04 -21.44
N VAL A 98 -16.83 -6.65 -20.25
CA VAL A 98 -16.65 -8.11 -20.12
C VAL A 98 -17.97 -8.88 -20.19
N GLY A 99 -19.10 -8.20 -20.35
CA GLY A 99 -20.42 -8.81 -20.54
C GLY A 99 -21.12 -9.31 -19.27
N PHE A 100 -20.62 -8.94 -18.07
CA PHE A 100 -21.24 -9.35 -16.81
C PHE A 100 -22.57 -8.61 -16.57
N LYS A 101 -23.63 -9.33 -16.18
CA LYS A 101 -25.01 -8.78 -16.08
C LYS A 101 -25.48 -8.47 -14.65
N GLY A 102 -24.70 -8.88 -13.63
CA GLY A 102 -25.04 -8.64 -12.24
C GLY A 102 -24.69 -7.22 -11.76
N THR A 103 -24.86 -6.98 -10.47
CA THR A 103 -24.42 -5.78 -9.78
C THR A 103 -22.89 -5.67 -9.76
N LEU A 104 -22.35 -4.51 -9.39
CA LEU A 104 -20.90 -4.34 -9.26
C LEU A 104 -20.35 -5.20 -8.11
N ILE A 105 -21.09 -5.36 -7.03
CA ILE A 105 -20.70 -6.21 -5.88
C ILE A 105 -20.61 -7.70 -6.33
N GLU A 106 -21.58 -8.18 -7.08
CA GLU A 106 -21.52 -9.53 -7.66
C GLU A 106 -20.35 -9.68 -8.64
N PHE A 107 -20.00 -8.62 -9.35
CA PHE A 107 -18.83 -8.62 -10.22
C PHE A 107 -17.52 -8.69 -9.43
N PHE A 108 -17.42 -8.03 -8.28
CA PHE A 108 -16.28 -8.18 -7.36
C PHE A 108 -16.10 -9.65 -6.94
N GLU A 109 -17.19 -10.33 -6.59
CA GLU A 109 -17.15 -11.75 -6.24
C GLU A 109 -16.73 -12.63 -7.42
N GLU A 110 -17.25 -12.35 -8.61
CA GLU A 110 -16.87 -13.06 -9.84
C GLU A 110 -15.35 -12.93 -10.11
N VAL A 111 -14.81 -11.71 -10.10
CA VAL A 111 -13.38 -11.46 -10.34
C VAL A 111 -12.51 -12.15 -9.28
N ARG A 112 -12.91 -12.07 -8.00
CA ARG A 112 -12.18 -12.71 -6.91
C ARG A 112 -12.11 -14.24 -7.06
N ASN A 113 -13.16 -14.86 -7.57
CA ASN A 113 -13.28 -16.31 -7.67
C ASN A 113 -12.94 -16.88 -9.05
N LYS A 114 -12.69 -16.03 -10.04
CA LYS A 114 -12.44 -16.42 -11.42
C LYS A 114 -11.16 -17.25 -11.55
N LYS A 115 -11.30 -18.49 -12.01
CA LYS A 115 -10.20 -19.46 -12.11
C LYS A 115 -9.10 -19.03 -13.08
N GLU A 116 -9.48 -18.39 -14.18
CA GLU A 116 -8.57 -17.90 -15.21
C GLU A 116 -7.61 -16.82 -14.67
N LEU A 117 -7.98 -16.15 -13.58
CA LEU A 117 -7.15 -15.16 -12.88
C LEU A 117 -6.25 -15.78 -11.79
N LYS A 118 -6.31 -17.11 -11.62
CA LYS A 118 -5.50 -17.90 -10.67
C LYS A 118 -4.70 -18.99 -11.39
N PRO A 119 -3.86 -18.63 -12.38
CA PRO A 119 -3.22 -19.60 -13.26
C PRO A 119 -2.00 -20.30 -12.63
N PHE A 120 -1.49 -19.79 -11.51
CA PHE A 120 -0.20 -20.22 -10.97
C PHE A 120 -0.33 -21.49 -10.12
N THR A 121 0.69 -22.33 -10.22
CA THR A 121 0.82 -23.58 -9.46
C THR A 121 2.04 -23.58 -8.55
N LYS A 122 3.00 -22.69 -8.82
CA LYS A 122 4.25 -22.54 -8.08
C LYS A 122 4.53 -21.06 -7.81
N PRO A 123 5.09 -20.70 -6.65
CA PRO A 123 5.44 -19.33 -6.32
C PRO A 123 6.40 -18.66 -7.33
N GLU A 124 7.30 -19.45 -7.93
CA GLU A 124 8.24 -18.96 -8.94
C GLU A 124 7.55 -18.44 -10.19
N GLU A 125 6.36 -18.96 -10.52
CA GLU A 125 5.56 -18.50 -11.66
C GLU A 125 4.99 -17.09 -11.41
N VAL A 126 4.60 -16.77 -10.17
CA VAL A 126 4.19 -15.42 -9.77
C VAL A 126 5.36 -14.44 -9.91
N ILE A 127 6.54 -14.80 -9.42
CA ILE A 127 7.74 -13.95 -9.55
C ILE A 127 8.10 -13.75 -11.04
N ALA A 128 8.00 -14.80 -11.84
CA ALA A 128 8.26 -14.72 -13.29
C ALA A 128 7.22 -13.82 -14.00
N ASN A 129 5.95 -13.81 -13.54
CA ASN A 129 4.93 -12.90 -14.06
C ASN A 129 5.32 -11.43 -13.84
N PHE A 130 5.75 -11.06 -12.63
CA PHE A 130 6.24 -9.71 -12.36
C PHE A 130 7.48 -9.34 -13.19
N GLN A 131 8.41 -10.27 -13.40
CA GLN A 131 9.57 -10.05 -14.30
C GLN A 131 9.13 -9.83 -15.74
N SER A 132 8.09 -10.53 -16.19
CA SER A 132 7.47 -10.35 -17.51
C SER A 132 6.84 -8.95 -17.64
N ILE A 133 6.14 -8.46 -16.62
CA ILE A 133 5.59 -7.10 -16.58
C ILE A 133 6.71 -6.08 -16.78
N TYR A 134 7.81 -6.20 -16.05
CA TYR A 134 8.98 -5.31 -16.21
C TYR A 134 9.49 -5.31 -17.66
N THR A 135 9.65 -6.49 -18.24
CA THR A 135 10.14 -6.62 -19.62
C THR A 135 9.23 -5.91 -20.63
N ARG A 136 7.91 -6.01 -20.43
CA ARG A 136 6.92 -5.38 -21.32
C ARG A 136 6.92 -3.85 -21.23
N ILE A 137 7.05 -3.29 -20.03
CA ILE A 137 6.97 -1.83 -19.85
C ILE A 137 8.26 -1.09 -20.15
N LYS A 138 9.43 -1.74 -20.02
CA LYS A 138 10.74 -1.09 -20.10
C LYS A 138 10.92 -0.18 -21.32
N PRO A 139 10.57 -0.57 -22.57
CA PRO A 139 10.72 0.31 -23.73
C PRO A 139 9.89 1.59 -23.67
N ASN A 140 8.79 1.59 -22.93
CA ASN A 140 7.91 2.75 -22.76
C ASN A 140 8.32 3.60 -21.54
N VAL A 141 8.85 2.99 -20.49
CA VAL A 141 9.50 3.71 -19.38
C VAL A 141 10.64 4.58 -19.92
N ASP A 142 11.50 4.01 -20.78
CA ASP A 142 12.63 4.72 -21.41
C ASP A 142 12.17 5.92 -22.28
N LYS A 143 10.93 5.91 -22.78
CA LYS A 143 10.35 7.04 -23.54
C LYS A 143 9.73 8.12 -22.63
N LEU A 144 9.10 7.69 -21.52
CA LEU A 144 8.40 8.60 -20.62
C LEU A 144 9.36 9.32 -19.66
N PHE A 145 10.46 8.68 -19.28
CA PHE A 145 11.37 9.19 -18.26
C PHE A 145 12.79 9.30 -18.79
N ALA A 146 13.27 10.53 -18.96
CA ALA A 146 14.61 10.81 -19.42
C ALA A 146 15.69 10.45 -18.37
N LEU A 147 15.33 10.48 -17.08
CA LEU A 147 16.21 10.13 -15.98
C LEU A 147 15.81 8.76 -15.43
N GLN A 148 16.78 7.88 -15.27
CA GLN A 148 16.60 6.50 -14.78
C GLN A 148 17.44 6.29 -13.51
N PRO A 149 16.94 5.55 -12.49
CA PRO A 149 17.76 5.22 -11.34
C PRO A 149 18.89 4.24 -11.72
N GLN A 150 20.03 4.39 -11.07
CA GLN A 150 21.19 3.50 -11.21
C GLN A 150 21.14 2.32 -10.22
N THR A 151 20.44 2.50 -9.11
CA THR A 151 20.25 1.48 -8.08
C THR A 151 19.60 0.24 -8.69
N LYS A 152 20.20 -0.93 -8.48
CA LYS A 152 19.68 -2.20 -8.96
C LYS A 152 18.37 -2.55 -8.25
N PHE A 153 17.55 -3.35 -8.94
CA PHE A 153 16.23 -3.76 -8.49
C PHE A 153 16.06 -5.28 -8.57
N GLU A 154 15.42 -5.86 -7.59
CA GLU A 154 15.09 -7.28 -7.55
C GLU A 154 13.64 -7.50 -7.12
N ILE A 155 13.02 -8.57 -7.61
CA ILE A 155 11.71 -9.06 -7.18
C ILE A 155 11.95 -10.34 -6.40
N ARG A 156 11.44 -10.40 -5.17
CA ARG A 156 11.63 -11.56 -4.29
C ARG A 156 10.31 -11.98 -3.66
N ARG A 157 10.16 -13.28 -3.44
CA ARG A 157 9.12 -13.79 -2.56
C ARG A 157 9.40 -13.33 -1.12
N THR A 158 8.34 -12.95 -0.39
CA THR A 158 8.43 -12.65 1.04
C THR A 158 8.91 -13.87 1.82
N GLU A 159 9.69 -13.68 2.88
CA GLU A 159 10.23 -14.76 3.69
C GLU A 159 9.11 -15.54 4.39
N ALA A 160 9.21 -16.87 4.37
CA ALA A 160 8.16 -17.78 4.85
C ALA A 160 7.67 -17.50 6.29
N PHE A 161 8.54 -16.98 7.17
CA PHE A 161 8.19 -16.71 8.56
C PHE A 161 7.23 -15.52 8.75
N ARG A 162 7.15 -14.60 7.78
CA ARG A 162 6.27 -13.42 7.84
C ARG A 162 5.23 -13.36 6.72
N GLU A 163 5.34 -14.23 5.72
CA GLU A 163 4.54 -14.19 4.49
C GLU A 163 3.02 -14.22 4.72
N GLN A 164 2.56 -14.92 5.76
CA GLN A 164 1.14 -15.04 6.10
C GLN A 164 0.48 -13.70 6.51
N THR A 165 1.26 -12.76 7.01
CA THR A 165 0.77 -11.48 7.53
C THR A 165 1.35 -10.27 6.81
N ALA A 166 2.29 -10.49 5.88
CA ALA A 166 2.92 -9.43 5.12
C ALA A 166 2.02 -8.94 3.99
N SER A 167 2.06 -7.65 3.72
CA SER A 167 1.64 -7.07 2.44
C SER A 167 2.80 -7.07 1.45
N ALA A 168 2.51 -6.89 0.18
CA ALA A 168 3.52 -6.53 -0.80
C ALA A 168 4.18 -5.21 -0.39
N GLU A 169 5.49 -5.11 -0.57
CA GLU A 169 6.25 -3.93 -0.13
C GLU A 169 7.53 -3.74 -0.94
N TYR A 170 7.93 -2.50 -1.09
CA TYR A 170 9.26 -2.17 -1.61
C TYR A 170 10.22 -1.81 -0.48
N ASN A 171 11.36 -2.48 -0.42
CA ASN A 171 12.46 -2.15 0.47
C ASN A 171 13.60 -1.49 -0.32
N GLN A 172 13.91 -0.24 0.05
CA GLN A 172 14.91 0.57 -0.64
C GLN A 172 16.31 -0.03 -0.61
N GLY A 173 17.06 0.18 -1.68
CA GLY A 173 18.48 -0.13 -1.76
C GLY A 173 19.32 0.80 -0.88
N THR A 174 20.64 0.57 -0.88
CA THR A 174 21.59 1.49 -0.26
C THR A 174 22.06 2.55 -1.25
N ALA A 175 22.29 3.77 -0.77
CA ALA A 175 22.72 4.88 -1.61
C ALA A 175 24.09 4.64 -2.29
N ASP A 176 24.93 3.77 -1.72
CA ASP A 176 26.20 3.35 -2.29
C ASP A 176 26.09 2.21 -3.32
N GLY A 177 24.86 1.75 -3.59
CA GLY A 177 24.59 0.68 -4.56
C GLY A 177 25.02 -0.73 -4.13
N THR A 178 25.50 -0.92 -2.89
CA THR A 178 25.97 -2.23 -2.42
C THR A 178 24.84 -3.22 -2.19
N ARG A 179 23.61 -2.74 -1.93
CA ARG A 179 22.41 -3.54 -1.82
C ARG A 179 21.33 -3.03 -2.79
N PRO A 180 20.70 -3.91 -3.58
CA PRO A 180 19.62 -3.51 -4.48
C PRO A 180 18.36 -3.10 -3.72
N GLY A 181 17.48 -2.37 -4.37
CA GLY A 181 16.08 -2.24 -3.97
C GLY A 181 15.36 -3.57 -4.20
N ILE A 182 14.44 -3.93 -3.30
CA ILE A 182 13.75 -5.22 -3.36
C ILE A 182 12.24 -4.99 -3.27
N PHE A 183 11.54 -5.46 -4.28
CA PHE A 183 10.10 -5.63 -4.23
C PHE A 183 9.77 -7.02 -3.67
N TYR A 184 9.17 -7.08 -2.49
CA TYR A 184 8.74 -8.30 -1.85
C TYR A 184 7.29 -8.63 -2.19
N VAL A 185 7.05 -9.86 -2.64
CA VAL A 185 5.73 -10.38 -3.01
C VAL A 185 5.35 -11.52 -2.07
N PRO A 186 4.32 -11.35 -1.21
CA PRO A 186 3.81 -12.43 -0.40
C PRO A 186 2.98 -13.39 -1.25
N ILE A 187 3.26 -14.69 -1.14
CA ILE A 187 2.55 -15.76 -1.87
C ILE A 187 2.21 -16.88 -0.87
N PRO A 188 1.38 -16.58 0.16
CA PRO A 188 1.07 -17.55 1.20
C PRO A 188 0.28 -18.76 0.68
N ASP A 189 -0.51 -18.57 -0.38
CA ASP A 189 -1.32 -19.59 -1.04
C ASP A 189 -1.32 -19.35 -2.56
N VAL A 190 -0.40 -20.02 -3.25
CA VAL A 190 -0.26 -19.87 -4.70
C VAL A 190 -1.50 -20.35 -5.48
N ALA A 191 -2.21 -21.36 -4.99
CA ALA A 191 -3.39 -21.89 -5.67
C ALA A 191 -4.57 -20.89 -5.67
N ASN A 192 -4.61 -19.98 -4.71
CA ASN A 192 -5.59 -18.92 -4.60
C ASN A 192 -5.05 -17.53 -4.97
N TYR A 193 -3.78 -17.45 -5.39
CA TYR A 193 -3.20 -16.19 -5.84
C TYR A 193 -3.91 -15.67 -7.09
N ASN A 194 -4.51 -14.49 -6.99
CA ASN A 194 -5.24 -13.87 -8.09
C ASN A 194 -4.40 -12.74 -8.69
N MET A 195 -4.09 -12.86 -9.98
CA MET A 195 -3.16 -11.97 -10.68
C MET A 195 -3.79 -10.68 -11.24
N TYR A 196 -5.07 -10.44 -11.02
CA TYR A 196 -5.77 -9.30 -11.65
C TYR A 196 -5.25 -7.91 -11.24
N GLY A 197 -4.48 -7.82 -10.16
CA GLY A 197 -3.84 -6.60 -9.70
C GLY A 197 -2.31 -6.57 -9.90
N ASP A 198 -1.72 -7.56 -10.60
CA ASP A 198 -0.26 -7.67 -10.68
C ASP A 198 0.39 -6.53 -11.48
N GLU A 199 -0.22 -6.10 -12.58
CA GLU A 199 0.30 -4.99 -13.39
C GLU A 199 0.32 -3.69 -12.59
N ASP A 200 -0.74 -3.43 -11.85
CA ASP A 200 -0.90 -2.28 -10.98
C ASP A 200 0.08 -2.29 -9.81
N LEU A 201 0.13 -3.40 -9.10
CA LEU A 201 1.05 -3.59 -7.97
C LEU A 201 2.51 -3.42 -8.39
N PHE A 202 2.89 -3.93 -9.58
CA PHE A 202 4.23 -3.72 -10.10
C PHE A 202 4.54 -2.25 -10.34
N LEU A 203 3.61 -1.50 -10.91
CA LEU A 203 3.78 -0.07 -11.13
C LEU A 203 3.92 0.71 -9.81
N HIS A 204 3.21 0.29 -8.77
CA HIS A 204 3.25 0.90 -7.44
C HIS A 204 4.60 0.66 -6.74
N GLU A 205 4.97 -0.60 -6.57
CA GLU A 205 6.12 -0.98 -5.75
C GLU A 205 7.46 -0.84 -6.49
N ALA A 206 7.45 -1.07 -7.81
CA ALA A 206 8.65 -1.20 -8.58
C ALA A 206 8.92 0.00 -9.50
N ILE A 207 8.66 -0.16 -10.79
CA ILE A 207 9.03 0.78 -11.86
C ILE A 207 7.78 1.17 -12.65
N PRO A 208 7.46 2.47 -12.70
CA PRO A 208 8.20 3.63 -12.19
C PRO A 208 7.77 4.12 -10.78
N GLY A 209 7.27 3.22 -9.91
CA GLY A 209 6.77 3.52 -8.58
C GLY A 209 7.85 3.78 -7.52
N HIS A 210 7.69 3.13 -6.35
CA HIS A 210 8.54 3.36 -5.18
C HIS A 210 10.03 3.18 -5.46
N HIS A 211 10.44 2.07 -6.11
CA HIS A 211 11.85 1.87 -6.45
C HIS A 211 12.40 3.05 -7.25
N PHE A 212 11.69 3.45 -8.28
CA PHE A 212 12.13 4.50 -9.20
C PHE A 212 12.28 5.85 -8.49
N GLN A 213 11.25 6.28 -7.77
CA GLN A 213 11.21 7.58 -7.09
C GLN A 213 12.23 7.66 -5.96
N ILE A 214 12.29 6.65 -5.08
CA ILE A 214 13.18 6.63 -3.92
C ILE A 214 14.65 6.57 -4.36
N SER A 215 14.97 5.74 -5.35
CA SER A 215 16.33 5.65 -5.86
C SER A 215 16.80 6.97 -6.48
N LEU A 216 15.97 7.61 -7.32
CA LEU A 216 16.31 8.92 -7.88
C LEU A 216 16.48 10.00 -6.80
N GLN A 217 15.69 9.97 -5.73
CA GLN A 217 15.84 10.90 -4.62
C GLN A 217 17.17 10.69 -3.89
N GLN A 218 17.56 9.44 -3.64
CA GLN A 218 18.81 9.11 -2.97
C GLN A 218 20.05 9.40 -3.84
N GLU A 219 19.94 9.19 -5.13
CA GLU A 219 21.01 9.43 -6.12
C GLU A 219 21.20 10.91 -6.46
N ASN A 220 20.28 11.79 -6.06
CA ASN A 220 20.35 13.22 -6.37
C ASN A 220 21.40 13.93 -5.50
N GLU A 221 22.59 14.15 -6.05
CA GLU A 221 23.70 14.82 -5.36
C GLU A 221 23.42 16.28 -4.98
N SER A 222 22.44 16.93 -5.62
CA SER A 222 22.07 18.33 -5.29
C SER A 222 21.26 18.45 -4.00
N LEU A 223 20.71 17.34 -3.48
CA LEU A 223 19.96 17.33 -2.24
C LEU A 223 20.90 17.14 -1.02
N PRO A 224 20.68 17.90 0.05
CA PRO A 224 21.36 17.62 1.33
C PRO A 224 20.90 16.25 1.88
N ASP A 225 21.79 15.57 2.60
CA ASP A 225 21.58 14.17 3.00
C ASP A 225 20.27 13.92 3.75
N PHE A 226 19.88 14.83 4.65
CA PHE A 226 18.61 14.67 5.36
C PHE A 226 17.40 14.65 4.43
N ARG A 227 17.45 15.29 3.25
CA ARG A 227 16.35 15.27 2.26
C ARG A 227 16.37 14.03 1.39
N LYS A 228 17.53 13.40 1.19
CA LYS A 228 17.64 12.15 0.42
C LYS A 228 16.90 10.99 1.08
N PHE A 229 16.81 11.01 2.42
CA PHE A 229 16.21 9.94 3.23
C PHE A 229 14.92 10.36 3.93
N ASN A 230 14.45 11.59 3.73
CA ASN A 230 13.20 12.03 4.32
C ASN A 230 12.00 11.50 3.51
N TRP A 231 10.94 11.12 4.22
CA TRP A 231 9.72 10.61 3.63
C TRP A 231 8.55 11.59 3.80
N PHE A 232 7.95 11.98 2.71
CA PHE A 232 6.68 12.71 2.67
C PHE A 232 5.62 11.79 2.07
N GLY A 233 4.64 11.37 2.88
CA GLY A 233 3.62 10.40 2.46
C GLY A 233 2.90 10.80 1.18
N ALA A 234 2.46 12.05 1.07
CA ALA A 234 1.78 12.55 -0.13
C ALA A 234 2.66 12.51 -1.39
N TYR A 235 3.98 12.67 -1.26
CA TYR A 235 4.89 12.56 -2.39
C TYR A 235 5.19 11.08 -2.72
N GLY A 236 5.60 10.28 -1.75
CA GLY A 236 5.99 8.90 -2.02
C GLY A 236 4.81 8.01 -2.42
N GLU A 237 3.75 8.00 -1.61
CA GLU A 237 2.55 7.20 -1.90
C GLU A 237 1.72 7.79 -3.05
N GLY A 238 1.65 9.12 -3.11
CA GLY A 238 0.98 9.80 -4.22
C GLY A 238 1.66 9.57 -5.56
N TRP A 239 3.00 9.50 -5.58
CA TRP A 239 3.76 9.13 -6.77
C TRP A 239 3.46 7.69 -7.18
N ALA A 240 3.56 6.73 -6.26
CA ALA A 240 3.28 5.32 -6.54
C ALA A 240 1.86 5.13 -7.09
N LEU A 241 0.86 5.73 -6.46
CA LEU A 241 -0.53 5.70 -6.95
C LEU A 241 -0.70 6.44 -8.30
N TYR A 242 0.05 7.50 -8.55
CA TYR A 242 0.07 8.17 -9.86
C TYR A 242 0.63 7.25 -10.95
N THR A 243 1.70 6.50 -10.66
CA THR A 243 2.31 5.60 -11.64
C THR A 243 1.41 4.45 -12.06
N GLU A 244 0.51 4.00 -11.20
CA GLU A 244 -0.56 3.05 -11.55
C GLU A 244 -1.41 3.58 -12.72
N SER A 245 -1.72 4.87 -12.72
CA SER A 245 -2.49 5.50 -13.81
C SER A 245 -1.76 5.53 -15.15
N LEU A 246 -0.45 5.37 -15.17
CA LEU A 246 0.37 5.33 -16.38
C LEU A 246 0.33 3.99 -17.13
N GLY A 247 -0.32 2.97 -16.57
CA GLY A 247 -0.27 1.62 -17.11
C GLY A 247 -0.62 1.53 -18.60
N LYS A 248 -1.64 2.24 -19.07
CA LYS A 248 -2.01 2.28 -20.51
C LYS A 248 -0.91 2.91 -21.37
N GLU A 249 -0.28 3.98 -20.90
CA GLU A 249 0.85 4.63 -21.60
C GLU A 249 2.08 3.71 -21.63
N LEU A 250 2.24 2.88 -20.61
CA LEU A 250 3.30 1.89 -20.49
C LEU A 250 3.02 0.59 -21.25
N GLY A 251 1.82 0.44 -21.85
CA GLY A 251 1.43 -0.74 -22.62
C GLY A 251 0.81 -1.87 -21.80
N LEU A 252 0.40 -1.57 -20.56
CA LEU A 252 -0.34 -2.45 -19.66
C LEU A 252 -1.86 -2.26 -19.77
N TYR A 253 -2.62 -3.00 -18.97
CA TYR A 253 -4.08 -2.95 -18.88
C TYR A 253 -4.79 -3.26 -20.20
N GLN A 254 -4.18 -4.12 -21.03
CA GLN A 254 -4.81 -4.63 -22.25
C GLN A 254 -5.92 -5.62 -21.90
N ASP A 255 -5.75 -6.39 -20.84
CA ASP A 255 -6.78 -7.21 -20.22
C ASP A 255 -7.70 -6.33 -19.37
N PRO A 256 -9.03 -6.33 -19.62
CA PRO A 256 -9.99 -5.59 -18.81
C PRO A 256 -9.94 -5.94 -17.32
N TYR A 257 -9.56 -7.16 -16.96
CA TYR A 257 -9.42 -7.57 -15.56
C TYR A 257 -8.21 -6.93 -14.88
N GLN A 258 -7.09 -6.76 -15.58
CA GLN A 258 -5.94 -6.00 -15.06
C GLN A 258 -6.29 -4.52 -14.86
N TYR A 259 -7.02 -3.93 -15.79
CA TYR A 259 -7.52 -2.55 -15.63
C TYR A 259 -8.52 -2.44 -14.47
N PHE A 260 -9.36 -3.46 -14.27
CA PHE A 260 -10.27 -3.52 -13.13
C PHE A 260 -9.50 -3.62 -11.81
N GLY A 261 -8.39 -4.34 -11.77
CA GLY A 261 -7.49 -4.41 -10.62
C GLY A 261 -6.95 -3.03 -10.21
N MET A 262 -6.44 -2.28 -11.18
CA MET A 262 -6.00 -0.90 -10.96
C MET A 262 -7.13 -0.01 -10.43
N LEU A 263 -8.33 -0.09 -11.03
CA LEU A 263 -9.49 0.66 -10.54
C LEU A 263 -9.87 0.26 -9.10
N GLY A 264 -9.73 -1.01 -8.74
CA GLY A 264 -9.97 -1.51 -7.37
C GLY A 264 -8.99 -0.93 -6.37
N ASN A 265 -7.71 -0.90 -6.72
CA ASN A 265 -6.68 -0.29 -5.89
C ASN A 265 -6.86 1.23 -5.76
N GLU A 266 -7.19 1.92 -6.85
CA GLU A 266 -7.50 3.35 -6.81
C GLU A 266 -8.76 3.63 -5.99
N MET A 267 -9.80 2.78 -6.08
CA MET A 267 -11.02 2.86 -5.27
C MET A 267 -10.71 2.74 -3.78
N HIS A 268 -9.90 1.77 -3.40
CA HIS A 268 -9.46 1.62 -2.02
C HIS A 268 -8.84 2.93 -1.46
N ARG A 269 -8.01 3.60 -2.25
CA ARG A 269 -7.39 4.88 -1.85
C ARG A 269 -8.39 6.05 -1.87
N ALA A 270 -9.42 6.01 -2.72
CA ALA A 270 -10.50 7.00 -2.69
C ALA A 270 -11.42 6.82 -1.47
N VAL A 271 -11.78 5.58 -1.13
CA VAL A 271 -12.55 5.24 0.07
C VAL A 271 -11.84 5.70 1.35
N ARG A 272 -10.51 5.59 1.41
CA ARG A 272 -9.71 6.11 2.54
C ARG A 272 -9.96 7.58 2.83
N LEU A 273 -10.16 8.43 1.80
CA LEU A 273 -10.49 9.85 2.00
C LEU A 273 -11.81 10.03 2.74
N VAL A 274 -12.77 9.17 2.47
CA VAL A 274 -14.11 9.23 3.08
C VAL A 274 -14.11 8.66 4.50
N VAL A 275 -13.50 7.49 4.70
CA VAL A 275 -13.56 6.80 6.00
C VAL A 275 -12.65 7.42 7.05
N ASP A 276 -11.44 7.87 6.70
CA ASP A 276 -10.54 8.53 7.64
C ASP A 276 -11.14 9.85 8.15
N THR A 277 -11.64 10.70 7.24
CA THR A 277 -12.34 11.94 7.61
C THR A 277 -13.67 11.65 8.30
N GLY A 278 -14.37 10.58 7.93
CA GLY A 278 -15.58 10.09 8.60
C GLY A 278 -15.34 9.78 10.07
N LEU A 279 -14.32 8.97 10.34
CA LEU A 279 -13.91 8.58 11.69
C LEU A 279 -13.48 9.79 12.54
N HIS A 280 -12.55 10.59 12.02
CA HIS A 280 -11.81 11.58 12.81
C HIS A 280 -12.45 12.97 12.84
N SER A 281 -13.27 13.32 11.84
CA SER A 281 -13.93 14.62 11.74
C SER A 281 -15.45 14.58 11.87
N LYS A 282 -16.09 13.51 11.34
CA LYS A 282 -17.56 13.40 11.32
C LYS A 282 -18.14 12.50 12.41
N GLY A 283 -17.30 11.89 13.24
CA GLY A 283 -17.71 11.05 14.36
C GLY A 283 -18.29 9.69 13.96
N TRP A 284 -17.90 9.17 12.83
CA TRP A 284 -18.30 7.82 12.42
C TRP A 284 -17.80 6.78 13.41
N THR A 285 -18.61 5.75 13.62
CA THR A 285 -18.18 4.55 14.34
C THR A 285 -17.32 3.68 13.43
N ARG A 286 -16.58 2.77 14.05
CA ARG A 286 -15.83 1.72 13.34
C ARG A 286 -16.73 0.95 12.37
N GLU A 287 -17.92 0.57 12.81
CA GLU A 287 -18.90 -0.19 12.04
C GLU A 287 -19.44 0.59 10.84
N GLN A 288 -19.63 1.91 10.99
CA GLN A 288 -20.03 2.77 9.87
C GLN A 288 -18.94 2.84 8.81
N ALA A 289 -17.66 2.94 9.20
CA ALA A 289 -16.52 2.94 8.29
C ALA A 289 -16.39 1.58 7.56
N ILE A 290 -16.48 0.46 8.30
CA ILE A 290 -16.47 -0.89 7.71
C ILE A 290 -17.62 -1.04 6.71
N LYS A 291 -18.84 -0.66 7.08
CA LYS A 291 -19.99 -0.76 6.18
C LYS A 291 -19.83 0.07 4.90
N TYR A 292 -19.23 1.27 5.00
CA TYR A 292 -18.96 2.10 3.84
C TYR A 292 -17.94 1.45 2.90
N SER A 293 -16.86 0.93 3.45
CA SER A 293 -15.83 0.20 2.67
C SER A 293 -16.41 -1.02 1.97
N LEU A 294 -17.13 -1.89 2.69
CA LEU A 294 -17.79 -3.09 2.11
C LEU A 294 -18.77 -2.77 0.98
N ALA A 295 -19.38 -1.60 1.01
CA ALA A 295 -20.33 -1.18 -0.03
C ALA A 295 -19.65 -0.66 -1.32
N ASN A 296 -18.35 -0.31 -1.27
CA ASN A 296 -17.65 0.37 -2.37
C ASN A 296 -16.38 -0.33 -2.85
N GLU A 297 -15.84 -1.29 -2.09
CA GLU A 297 -14.57 -1.94 -2.39
C GLU A 297 -14.74 -3.43 -2.74
N ALA A 298 -13.84 -3.91 -3.59
CA ALA A 298 -13.76 -5.34 -3.96
C ALA A 298 -13.12 -6.22 -2.85
N GLU A 299 -12.82 -5.64 -1.70
CA GLU A 299 -12.11 -6.28 -0.61
C GLU A 299 -13.02 -7.16 0.27
N SER A 300 -12.43 -8.14 0.95
CA SER A 300 -13.14 -8.95 1.93
C SER A 300 -13.32 -8.22 3.25
N GLU A 301 -14.33 -8.59 4.04
CA GLU A 301 -14.49 -8.07 5.41
C GLU A 301 -13.25 -8.33 6.27
N ALA A 302 -12.59 -9.47 6.08
CA ALA A 302 -11.36 -9.84 6.78
C ALA A 302 -10.18 -8.91 6.44
N SER A 303 -10.14 -8.33 5.23
CA SER A 303 -9.15 -7.31 4.82
C SER A 303 -9.55 -5.91 5.32
N ILE A 304 -10.83 -5.55 5.24
CA ILE A 304 -11.33 -4.21 5.58
C ILE A 304 -11.22 -3.93 7.08
N ILE A 305 -11.54 -4.88 7.93
CA ILE A 305 -11.53 -4.68 9.39
C ILE A 305 -10.18 -4.17 9.90
N PRO A 306 -9.04 -4.86 9.66
CA PRO A 306 -7.74 -4.38 10.13
C PRO A 306 -7.32 -3.06 9.49
N GLU A 307 -7.74 -2.78 8.25
CA GLU A 307 -7.48 -1.49 7.61
C GLU A 307 -8.21 -0.34 8.30
N ILE A 308 -9.48 -0.48 8.60
CA ILE A 308 -10.24 0.54 9.36
C ILE A 308 -9.63 0.75 10.75
N GLU A 309 -9.24 -0.32 11.45
CA GLU A 309 -8.59 -0.23 12.75
C GLU A 309 -7.21 0.45 12.65
N ARG A 310 -6.47 0.25 11.58
CA ARG A 310 -5.23 0.97 11.28
C ARG A 310 -5.48 2.47 11.09
N TYR A 311 -6.54 2.87 10.38
CA TYR A 311 -6.89 4.29 10.22
C TYR A 311 -7.24 4.92 11.56
N MET A 312 -7.96 4.22 12.44
CA MET A 312 -8.23 4.69 13.81
C MET A 312 -6.94 4.93 14.61
N ALA A 313 -5.90 4.12 14.38
CA ALA A 313 -4.63 4.18 15.09
C ALA A 313 -3.67 5.26 14.52
N ILE A 314 -3.75 5.57 13.22
CA ILE A 314 -2.85 6.50 12.53
C ILE A 314 -3.67 7.53 11.74
N PRO A 315 -4.31 8.50 12.43
CA PRO A 315 -5.19 9.48 11.80
C PRO A 315 -4.51 10.27 10.70
N GLY A 316 -5.17 10.38 9.55
CA GLY A 316 -4.74 11.18 8.41
C GLY A 316 -3.72 10.52 7.48
N GLN A 317 -3.00 9.46 7.91
CA GLN A 317 -2.02 8.79 7.05
C GLN A 317 -2.64 8.26 5.76
N ALA A 318 -3.83 7.68 5.86
CA ALA A 318 -4.55 7.09 4.76
C ALA A 318 -4.90 8.09 3.63
N LEU A 319 -4.92 9.40 3.93
CA LEU A 319 -5.23 10.47 2.98
C LEU A 319 -4.09 10.75 1.99
N SER A 320 -2.84 10.44 2.38
CA SER A 320 -1.62 10.77 1.63
C SER A 320 -1.67 10.32 0.18
N TYR A 321 -2.07 9.07 -0.03
CA TYR A 321 -2.07 8.39 -1.32
C TYR A 321 -2.84 9.15 -2.39
N LYS A 322 -4.14 9.30 -2.17
CA LYS A 322 -5.04 9.87 -3.17
C LYS A 322 -4.85 11.38 -3.34
N ILE A 323 -4.61 12.10 -2.25
CA ILE A 323 -4.33 13.55 -2.32
C ILE A 323 -3.05 13.80 -3.10
N GLY A 324 -2.00 13.02 -2.84
CA GLY A 324 -0.74 13.11 -3.57
C GLY A 324 -0.88 12.81 -5.05
N GLN A 325 -1.55 11.70 -5.40
CA GLN A 325 -1.84 11.33 -6.79
C GLN A 325 -2.55 12.47 -7.55
N LEU A 326 -3.65 12.98 -6.99
CA LEU A 326 -4.44 14.01 -7.65
C LEU A 326 -3.63 15.30 -7.87
N LYS A 327 -2.75 15.64 -6.92
CA LYS A 327 -1.87 16.80 -7.07
C LYS A 327 -0.82 16.60 -8.14
N ILE A 328 -0.22 15.43 -8.24
CA ILE A 328 0.75 15.09 -9.29
C ILE A 328 0.07 15.12 -10.67
N MET A 329 -1.13 14.53 -10.78
CA MET A 329 -1.91 14.58 -12.02
C MET A 329 -2.27 16.02 -12.44
N GLU A 330 -2.65 16.87 -11.49
CA GLU A 330 -2.90 18.30 -11.74
C GLU A 330 -1.64 19.01 -12.30
N LEU A 331 -0.48 18.74 -11.69
CA LEU A 331 0.79 19.33 -12.13
C LEU A 331 1.21 18.85 -13.52
N ARG A 332 1.05 17.54 -13.79
CA ARG A 332 1.28 16.98 -15.11
C ARG A 332 0.40 17.66 -16.17
N LYS A 333 -0.91 17.74 -15.92
CA LYS A 333 -1.85 18.39 -16.84
C LYS A 333 -1.53 19.87 -17.11
N LYS A 334 -0.89 20.56 -16.16
CA LYS A 334 -0.44 21.95 -16.38
C LYS A 334 0.83 22.02 -17.23
N ALA A 335 1.66 20.98 -17.19
CA ALA A 335 2.90 20.91 -17.94
C ALA A 335 2.67 20.52 -19.41
N GLU A 336 1.66 19.70 -19.70
CA GLU A 336 1.18 19.35 -21.04
C GLU A 336 0.42 20.49 -21.71
#